data_75e4cec60ac9ee6c25d69268197a8a93
#
_entry.id   75e4cec60ac9ee6c25d69268197a8a93
#
_cell.length_a   1.000
_cell.length_b   1.000
_cell.length_c   1.000
_cell.angle_alpha   90.00
_cell.angle_beta   90.00
_cell.angle_gamma   90.00
#
_symmetry.space_group_name_H-M   'P 1'
#
loop_
_entity.id
_entity.type
_entity.pdbx_description
1 polymer ?
#
loop_
_entity_poly.entity_id
_entity_poly.type
_entity_poly.pdbx_seq_one_letter_code
_entity_poly.pdbx_strand_id
1 'polypeptide(L)'
;MIKANPKNRAFLMSSPAEQDLERRLELARLSHDDEVLFFRHLLDARVYAHAPISDDYPRTRLIQFKHPAGFYAVPFFTSRSKALFASGPTVRIVQMTGRDLLQGSPGATFMLNPNDGGCVLYPEEVVALLSDGSVARVEILEQGDSAPLVSLEEANPPAWLMPTLMAVYMDMPFVRAAYLLELTPIDGASRFLVAIAVGPEHAERAVRASTTAIQTLCAEAGIYLDMATFNPQEGRPDYLLQRGVERFYGPQLT
;
A
#
# COMPACT_ATOMS: atom_id res chain seq x y z
N MET A 1 17.55 44.46 7.31
CA MET A 1 18.33 43.31 7.82
C MET A 1 17.59 42.76 9.04
N ILE A 2 16.69 41.78 8.83
CA ILE A 2 15.86 41.20 9.91
C ILE A 2 16.71 40.12 10.60
N LYS A 3 17.13 40.38 11.82
CA LYS A 3 17.86 39.39 12.66
C LYS A 3 16.90 38.24 13.00
N ALA A 4 17.15 37.06 12.45
CA ALA A 4 16.41 35.86 12.81
C ALA A 4 16.59 35.57 14.31
N ASN A 5 15.49 35.44 15.03
CA ASN A 5 15.45 35.16 16.46
C ASN A 5 16.05 33.77 16.72
N PRO A 6 17.08 33.62 17.57
CA PRO A 6 17.73 32.32 17.83
C PRO A 6 16.78 31.25 18.39
N LYS A 7 15.64 31.62 19.00
CA LYS A 7 14.60 30.69 19.42
C LYS A 7 13.89 30.01 18.24
N ASN A 8 13.82 30.63 17.07
CA ASN A 8 13.26 30.00 15.85
C ASN A 8 14.23 29.00 15.19
N ARG A 9 15.54 29.09 15.43
CA ARG A 9 16.52 28.16 14.87
C ARG A 9 16.50 26.78 15.56
N ALA A 10 16.25 26.74 16.86
CA ALA A 10 16.12 25.49 17.63
C ALA A 10 14.85 24.70 17.27
N PHE A 11 13.82 25.36 16.73
CA PHE A 11 12.56 24.73 16.28
C PHE A 11 12.69 24.01 14.91
N LEU A 12 13.77 24.23 14.17
CA LEU A 12 14.01 23.69 12.84
C LEU A 12 15.04 22.55 12.82
N MET A 13 15.67 22.23 13.94
CA MET A 13 16.63 21.13 14.00
C MET A 13 15.88 19.84 14.37
N SER A 14 15.94 18.86 13.48
CA SER A 14 15.43 17.51 13.74
C SER A 14 16.12 16.90 14.95
N SER A 15 15.36 16.27 15.82
CA SER A 15 15.93 15.55 16.98
C SER A 15 16.76 14.34 16.53
N PRO A 16 17.68 13.81 17.35
CA PRO A 16 18.42 12.60 17.01
C PRO A 16 17.50 11.41 16.64
N ALA A 17 16.36 11.28 17.30
CA ALA A 17 15.39 10.23 16.99
C ALA A 17 14.72 10.44 15.61
N GLU A 18 14.39 11.68 15.26
CA GLU A 18 13.88 12.00 13.91
C GLU A 18 14.94 11.75 12.83
N GLN A 19 16.19 12.09 13.10
CA GLN A 19 17.30 11.82 12.17
C GLN A 19 17.53 10.31 11.98
N ASP A 20 17.44 9.50 13.03
CA ASP A 20 17.53 8.04 12.91
C ASP A 20 16.37 7.48 12.10
N LEU A 21 15.15 7.95 12.33
CA LEU A 21 13.97 7.54 11.58
C LEU A 21 14.09 7.89 10.09
N GLU A 22 14.55 9.09 9.76
CA GLU A 22 14.81 9.51 8.38
C GLU A 22 15.89 8.66 7.71
N ARG A 23 16.99 8.37 8.42
CA ARG A 23 18.03 7.49 7.90
C ARG A 23 17.52 6.09 7.59
N ARG A 24 16.66 5.53 8.46
CA ARG A 24 16.03 4.23 8.22
C ARG A 24 15.08 4.27 7.02
N LEU A 25 14.36 5.37 6.82
CA LEU A 25 13.50 5.55 5.66
C LEU A 25 14.30 5.55 4.35
N GLU A 26 15.50 6.19 4.34
CA GLU A 26 16.38 6.15 3.17
C GLU A 26 16.89 4.72 2.88
N LEU A 27 17.21 3.94 3.91
CA LEU A 27 17.59 2.53 3.74
C LEU A 27 16.43 1.68 3.22
N ALA A 28 15.22 1.91 3.73
CA ALA A 28 14.01 1.22 3.32
C ALA A 28 13.70 1.35 1.81
N ARG A 29 14.19 2.41 1.17
CA ARG A 29 14.09 2.60 -0.30
C ARG A 29 15.02 1.70 -1.10
N LEU A 30 16.01 1.08 -0.46
CA LEU A 30 17.05 0.30 -1.12
C LEU A 30 16.75 -1.22 -1.10
N SER A 31 16.03 -1.69 -0.09
CA SER A 31 15.69 -3.11 0.03
C SER A 31 14.39 -3.33 0.80
N HIS A 32 13.69 -4.41 0.45
CA HIS A 32 12.46 -4.80 1.16
C HIS A 32 12.72 -5.18 2.63
N ASP A 33 13.85 -5.81 2.93
CA ASP A 33 14.18 -6.17 4.32
C ASP A 33 14.35 -4.91 5.19
N ASP A 34 15.01 -3.87 4.66
CA ASP A 34 15.12 -2.59 5.33
C ASP A 34 13.76 -1.86 5.43
N GLU A 35 12.88 -2.01 4.44
CA GLU A 35 11.51 -1.50 4.47
C GLU A 35 10.72 -2.12 5.62
N VAL A 36 10.74 -3.44 5.78
CA VAL A 36 10.10 -4.14 6.90
C VAL A 36 10.66 -3.67 8.24
N LEU A 37 11.97 -3.55 8.37
CA LEU A 37 12.62 -3.06 9.59
C LEU A 37 12.24 -1.60 9.89
N PHE A 38 12.14 -0.76 8.88
CA PHE A 38 11.69 0.63 9.02
C PHE A 38 10.27 0.70 9.54
N PHE A 39 9.31 -0.01 8.91
CA PHE A 39 7.91 0.04 9.32
C PHE A 39 7.68 -0.53 10.73
N ARG A 40 8.38 -1.58 11.10
CA ARG A 40 8.36 -2.11 12.48
C ARG A 40 8.87 -1.07 13.48
N HIS A 41 9.98 -0.39 13.17
CA HIS A 41 10.52 0.69 14.00
C HIS A 41 9.58 1.89 14.05
N LEU A 42 8.92 2.23 12.93
CA LEU A 42 7.96 3.32 12.81
C LEU A 42 6.79 3.18 13.81
N LEU A 43 6.35 1.96 14.11
CA LEU A 43 5.26 1.73 15.06
C LEU A 43 5.54 2.33 16.44
N ASP A 44 6.79 2.26 16.90
CA ASP A 44 7.17 2.73 18.23
C ASP A 44 7.85 4.12 18.19
N ALA A 45 8.15 4.62 16.99
CA ALA A 45 8.72 5.94 16.78
C ALA A 45 7.67 7.04 16.95
N ARG A 46 8.14 8.25 17.28
CA ARG A 46 7.29 9.45 17.27
C ARG A 46 7.12 9.95 15.85
N VAL A 47 5.86 10.11 15.46
CA VAL A 47 5.44 10.65 14.18
C VAL A 47 4.55 11.87 14.38
N TYR A 48 4.34 12.62 13.32
CA TYR A 48 3.59 13.87 13.34
C TYR A 48 2.44 13.78 12.34
N ALA A 49 1.27 14.25 12.74
CA ALA A 49 0.10 14.32 11.87
C ALA A 49 -0.57 15.68 11.98
N HIS A 50 -1.49 15.95 11.07
CA HIS A 50 -2.24 17.18 11.02
C HIS A 50 -3.63 17.03 11.66
N ALA A 51 -4.00 17.96 12.51
CA ALA A 51 -5.33 18.09 13.10
C ALA A 51 -5.86 19.52 12.92
N PRO A 52 -7.18 19.75 12.92
CA PRO A 52 -7.75 21.09 12.93
C PRO A 52 -7.30 21.90 14.15
N ILE A 53 -7.09 23.21 13.98
CA ILE A 53 -6.71 24.10 15.11
C ILE A 53 -7.83 24.14 16.15
N SER A 54 -9.09 24.28 15.71
CA SER A 54 -10.27 24.25 16.56
C SER A 54 -11.05 22.97 16.32
N ASP A 55 -11.17 22.16 17.34
CA ASP A 55 -11.94 20.93 17.30
C ASP A 55 -12.63 20.74 18.65
N ASP A 56 -13.95 20.81 18.65
CA ASP A 56 -14.80 20.62 19.85
C ASP A 56 -15.06 19.12 20.14
N TYR A 57 -14.47 18.22 19.34
CA TYR A 57 -14.62 16.78 19.55
C TYR A 57 -13.70 16.29 20.67
N PRO A 58 -14.17 15.34 21.50
CA PRO A 58 -13.38 14.78 22.61
C PRO A 58 -12.19 13.93 22.14
N ARG A 59 -12.20 13.48 20.88
CA ARG A 59 -11.10 12.74 20.25
C ARG A 59 -10.44 13.60 19.18
N THR A 60 -9.12 13.54 19.08
CA THR A 60 -8.37 14.23 18.03
C THR A 60 -8.78 13.68 16.66
N ARG A 61 -9.34 14.55 15.82
CA ARG A 61 -9.58 14.24 14.40
C ARG A 61 -8.33 14.55 13.60
N LEU A 62 -8.00 13.67 12.65
CA LEU A 62 -6.91 13.88 11.74
C LEU A 62 -7.42 14.46 10.42
N ILE A 63 -6.62 15.32 9.79
CA ILE A 63 -6.92 15.88 8.49
C ILE A 63 -6.58 14.85 7.43
N GLN A 64 -7.49 14.65 6.48
CA GLN A 64 -7.26 13.89 5.26
C GLN A 64 -7.12 14.83 4.07
N PHE A 65 -6.38 14.43 3.08
CA PHE A 65 -6.34 15.11 1.78
C PHE A 65 -6.74 14.12 0.67
N LYS A 66 -7.23 14.67 -0.45
CA LYS A 66 -7.51 13.89 -1.64
C LYS A 66 -6.25 13.77 -2.48
N HIS A 67 -5.76 12.54 -2.65
CA HIS A 67 -4.63 12.25 -3.52
C HIS A 67 -5.03 12.43 -5.00
N PRO A 68 -4.12 12.85 -5.90
CA PRO A 68 -4.41 12.99 -7.33
C PRO A 68 -4.94 11.70 -7.99
N ALA A 69 -4.55 10.53 -7.49
CA ALA A 69 -5.08 9.24 -7.92
C ALA A 69 -6.52 8.93 -7.43
N GLY A 70 -7.20 9.89 -6.75
CA GLY A 70 -8.62 9.80 -6.45
C GLY A 70 -9.00 9.35 -5.03
N PHE A 71 -8.09 8.77 -4.25
CA PHE A 71 -8.35 8.32 -2.88
C PHE A 71 -8.07 9.40 -1.82
N TYR A 72 -8.57 9.20 -0.61
CA TYR A 72 -8.26 10.04 0.55
C TYR A 72 -7.20 9.39 1.42
N ALA A 73 -6.24 10.19 1.91
CA ALA A 73 -5.19 9.73 2.81
C ALA A 73 -4.97 10.68 3.99
N VAL A 74 -4.60 10.11 5.13
CA VAL A 74 -4.11 10.85 6.31
C VAL A 74 -2.61 11.08 6.12
N PRO A 75 -2.16 12.32 5.95
CA PRO A 75 -0.74 12.61 5.88
C PRO A 75 -0.11 12.47 7.26
N PHE A 76 1.07 11.85 7.31
CA PHE A 76 1.89 11.81 8.51
C PHE A 76 3.37 11.93 8.18
N PHE A 77 4.17 12.32 9.14
CA PHE A 77 5.53 12.78 8.89
C PHE A 77 6.51 12.22 9.90
N THR A 78 7.70 11.90 9.43
CA THR A 78 8.82 11.40 10.23
C THR A 78 9.47 12.47 11.09
N SER A 79 9.26 13.76 10.76
CA SER A 79 9.79 14.87 11.54
C SER A 79 8.81 16.03 11.65
N ARG A 80 8.95 16.79 12.74
CA ARG A 80 8.15 18.00 12.96
C ARG A 80 8.37 19.05 11.87
N SER A 81 9.58 19.15 11.33
CA SER A 81 9.93 20.10 10.27
C SER A 81 9.18 19.79 8.97
N LYS A 82 9.07 18.52 8.57
CA LYS A 82 8.28 18.09 7.40
C LYS A 82 6.78 18.36 7.60
N ALA A 83 6.25 18.06 8.80
CA ALA A 83 4.88 18.37 9.13
C ALA A 83 4.57 19.88 9.08
N LEU A 84 5.48 20.72 9.58
CA LEU A 84 5.37 22.18 9.50
C LEU A 84 5.41 22.69 8.07
N PHE A 85 6.31 22.17 7.25
CA PHE A 85 6.43 22.54 5.85
C PHE A 85 5.14 22.26 5.06
N ALA A 86 4.49 21.14 5.36
CA ALA A 86 3.23 20.74 4.73
C ALA A 86 1.98 21.35 5.38
N SER A 87 2.11 22.10 6.50
CA SER A 87 0.97 22.63 7.24
C SER A 87 0.43 23.92 6.62
N GLY A 88 -0.90 24.07 6.65
CA GLY A 88 -1.59 25.32 6.39
C GLY A 88 -1.92 26.11 7.66
N PRO A 89 -2.50 27.33 7.51
CA PRO A 89 -2.78 28.22 8.64
C PRO A 89 -3.89 27.71 9.59
N THR A 90 -4.68 26.74 9.15
CA THR A 90 -5.81 26.17 9.93
C THR A 90 -5.48 24.82 10.57
N VAL A 91 -4.20 24.46 10.54
CA VAL A 91 -3.71 23.14 10.94
C VAL A 91 -2.82 23.25 12.18
N ARG A 92 -3.07 22.42 13.18
CA ARG A 92 -2.12 22.15 14.26
C ARG A 92 -1.42 20.80 14.05
N ILE A 93 -0.16 20.74 14.46
CA ILE A 93 0.60 19.49 14.42
C ILE A 93 0.39 18.75 15.72
N VAL A 94 0.02 17.49 15.62
CA VAL A 94 -0.08 16.54 16.73
C VAL A 94 1.04 15.51 16.63
N GLN A 95 1.55 15.08 17.78
CA GLN A 95 2.62 14.09 17.89
C GLN A 95 2.09 12.87 18.65
N MET A 96 2.37 11.68 18.11
CA MET A 96 1.99 10.40 18.73
C MET A 96 2.97 9.32 18.28
N THR A 97 2.82 8.08 18.75
CA THR A 97 3.56 6.95 18.17
C THR A 97 2.94 6.55 16.84
N GLY A 98 3.71 5.91 15.95
CA GLY A 98 3.17 5.33 14.72
C GLY A 98 2.03 4.35 15.02
N ARG A 99 2.17 3.54 16.06
CA ARG A 99 1.15 2.59 16.51
C ARG A 99 -0.15 3.30 16.90
N ASP A 100 -0.08 4.33 17.74
CA ASP A 100 -1.26 5.09 18.17
C ASP A 100 -1.96 5.74 16.97
N LEU A 101 -1.19 6.26 16.01
CA LEU A 101 -1.72 6.86 14.79
C LEU A 101 -2.53 5.83 13.97
N LEU A 102 -1.92 4.68 13.69
CA LEU A 102 -2.50 3.66 12.84
C LEU A 102 -3.70 2.98 13.52
N GLN A 103 -3.61 2.64 14.80
CA GLN A 103 -4.71 2.06 15.59
C GLN A 103 -5.85 3.05 15.82
N GLY A 104 -5.52 4.34 15.97
CA GLY A 104 -6.51 5.40 16.21
C GLY A 104 -7.41 5.73 15.01
N SER A 105 -7.08 5.24 13.81
CA SER A 105 -7.82 5.54 12.58
C SER A 105 -8.02 4.28 11.71
N PRO A 106 -8.77 3.29 12.22
CA PRO A 106 -8.99 2.03 11.50
C PRO A 106 -9.68 2.27 10.16
N GLY A 107 -9.24 1.55 9.13
CA GLY A 107 -9.76 1.67 7.77
C GLY A 107 -9.30 2.91 7.00
N ALA A 108 -8.45 3.75 7.58
CA ALA A 108 -7.85 4.88 6.87
C ALA A 108 -6.68 4.44 5.99
N THR A 109 -6.54 5.09 4.84
CA THR A 109 -5.29 5.08 4.07
C THR A 109 -4.37 6.14 4.65
N PHE A 110 -3.09 5.83 4.82
CA PHE A 110 -2.09 6.77 5.30
C PHE A 110 -1.06 7.08 4.23
N MET A 111 -0.47 8.26 4.30
CA MET A 111 0.63 8.65 3.42
C MET A 111 1.76 9.26 4.22
N LEU A 112 2.88 8.57 4.25
CA LEU A 112 4.10 9.02 4.91
C LEU A 112 4.81 10.06 4.05
N ASN A 113 5.15 11.21 4.62
CA ASN A 113 5.90 12.29 3.95
C ASN A 113 5.41 12.61 2.52
N PRO A 114 4.15 13.04 2.30
CA PRO A 114 3.57 13.21 0.95
C PRO A 114 4.38 14.10 0.01
N ASN A 115 5.14 15.06 0.56
CA ASN A 115 5.94 16.00 -0.21
C ASN A 115 7.40 15.55 -0.45
N ASP A 116 7.73 14.30 -0.07
CA ASP A 116 9.10 13.79 -0.09
C ASP A 116 9.13 12.31 -0.52
N GLY A 117 8.62 12.04 -1.72
CA GLY A 117 8.57 10.69 -2.27
C GLY A 117 7.71 9.72 -1.44
N GLY A 118 6.57 10.20 -0.98
CA GLY A 118 5.72 9.56 0.02
C GLY A 118 5.37 8.09 -0.26
N CYS A 119 5.28 7.31 0.81
CA CYS A 119 4.81 5.94 0.79
C CYS A 119 3.35 5.88 1.26
N VAL A 120 2.52 5.16 0.53
CA VAL A 120 1.11 4.91 0.89
C VAL A 120 1.02 3.60 1.66
N LEU A 121 0.27 3.61 2.74
CA LEU A 121 -0.16 2.43 3.49
C LEU A 121 -1.67 2.29 3.37
N TYR A 122 -2.11 1.27 2.70
CA TYR A 122 -3.53 0.94 2.58
C TYR A 122 -4.05 0.24 3.84
N PRO A 123 -5.38 0.26 4.10
CA PRO A 123 -5.95 -0.31 5.32
C PRO A 123 -5.53 -1.75 5.59
N GLU A 124 -5.43 -2.57 4.57
CA GLU A 124 -5.08 -3.98 4.63
C GLU A 124 -3.62 -4.16 5.09
N GLU A 125 -2.72 -3.32 4.59
CA GLU A 125 -1.31 -3.29 5.00
C GLU A 125 -1.15 -2.79 6.43
N VAL A 126 -1.95 -1.80 6.84
CA VAL A 126 -1.97 -1.30 8.22
C VAL A 126 -2.37 -2.42 9.18
N VAL A 127 -3.39 -3.22 8.83
CA VAL A 127 -3.81 -4.37 9.65
C VAL A 127 -2.68 -5.39 9.77
N ALA A 128 -2.03 -5.77 8.68
CA ALA A 128 -0.92 -6.73 8.68
C ALA A 128 0.28 -6.19 9.49
N LEU A 129 0.69 -4.94 9.26
CA LEU A 129 1.77 -4.29 9.98
C LEU A 129 1.52 -4.24 11.50
N LEU A 130 0.29 -3.97 11.92
CA LEU A 130 -0.10 -3.94 13.34
C LEU A 130 -0.17 -5.33 13.97
N SER A 131 -0.51 -6.37 13.20
CA SER A 131 -0.69 -7.74 13.71
C SER A 131 0.63 -8.48 13.85
N ASP A 132 1.41 -8.59 12.77
CA ASP A 132 2.64 -9.39 12.71
C ASP A 132 3.88 -8.63 12.20
N GLY A 133 3.69 -7.36 11.82
CA GLY A 133 4.76 -6.51 11.31
C GLY A 133 5.13 -6.81 9.86
N SER A 134 4.23 -7.45 9.09
CA SER A 134 4.45 -7.70 7.67
C SER A 134 4.15 -6.47 6.81
N VAL A 135 4.86 -6.38 5.68
CA VAL A 135 4.72 -5.35 4.65
C VAL A 135 4.64 -6.06 3.30
N ALA A 136 3.77 -5.60 2.40
CA ALA A 136 3.64 -6.20 1.08
C ALA A 136 4.91 -5.98 0.26
N ARG A 137 5.44 -7.07 -0.32
CA ARG A 137 6.52 -6.98 -1.31
C ARG A 137 5.91 -6.96 -2.70
N VAL A 138 5.94 -5.82 -3.36
CA VAL A 138 5.44 -5.64 -4.71
C VAL A 138 6.56 -5.11 -5.60
N GLU A 139 6.89 -5.87 -6.64
CA GLU A 139 7.79 -5.45 -7.71
C GLU A 139 6.94 -5.13 -8.94
N ILE A 140 7.03 -3.90 -9.44
CA ILE A 140 6.34 -3.49 -10.67
C ILE A 140 7.22 -3.88 -11.84
N LEU A 141 6.75 -4.83 -12.64
CA LEU A 141 7.39 -5.17 -13.89
C LEU A 141 6.77 -4.31 -15.01
N GLU A 142 7.58 -3.47 -15.63
CA GLU A 142 7.17 -2.84 -16.88
C GLU A 142 7.04 -3.93 -17.95
N GLN A 143 5.84 -4.06 -18.52
CA GLN A 143 5.63 -4.96 -19.64
C GLN A 143 6.47 -4.48 -20.82
N GLY A 144 7.63 -5.09 -21.03
CA GLY A 144 8.33 -5.00 -22.31
C GLY A 144 7.48 -5.68 -23.40
N ASP A 145 7.49 -5.13 -24.61
CA ASP A 145 6.75 -5.63 -25.80
C ASP A 145 7.03 -7.10 -26.20
N SER A 146 7.76 -7.85 -25.39
CA SER A 146 8.27 -9.19 -25.67
C SER A 146 8.14 -10.16 -24.49
N ALA A 147 7.10 -10.04 -23.64
CA ALA A 147 6.81 -11.18 -22.77
C ALA A 147 6.48 -12.39 -23.67
N PRO A 148 7.24 -13.50 -23.63
CA PRO A 148 6.89 -14.68 -24.41
C PRO A 148 5.46 -15.04 -24.04
N LEU A 149 4.63 -15.33 -25.06
CA LEU A 149 3.28 -15.87 -24.88
C LEU A 149 3.44 -17.24 -24.21
N VAL A 150 3.51 -17.21 -22.90
CA VAL A 150 3.53 -18.41 -22.07
C VAL A 150 2.21 -19.13 -22.32
N SER A 151 2.27 -20.40 -22.62
CA SER A 151 1.07 -21.22 -22.76
C SER A 151 0.31 -21.15 -21.42
N LEU A 152 -0.93 -20.67 -21.47
CA LEU A 152 -1.81 -20.60 -20.31
C LEU A 152 -2.59 -21.90 -20.29
N GLU A 153 -2.38 -22.72 -19.30
CA GLU A 153 -3.11 -23.98 -19.09
C GLU A 153 -4.23 -23.79 -18.09
N GLU A 154 -5.13 -24.77 -18.00
CA GLU A 154 -6.15 -24.78 -16.98
C GLU A 154 -5.48 -24.82 -15.59
N ALA A 155 -5.72 -23.77 -14.78
CA ALA A 155 -5.01 -23.59 -13.53
C ALA A 155 -5.40 -24.68 -12.51
N ASN A 156 -4.40 -25.33 -11.93
CA ASN A 156 -4.58 -26.23 -10.79
C ASN A 156 -3.95 -25.60 -9.54
N PRO A 157 -4.59 -24.53 -8.99
CA PRO A 157 -4.03 -23.78 -7.88
C PRO A 157 -4.12 -24.56 -6.58
N PRO A 158 -3.26 -24.23 -5.59
CA PRO A 158 -3.44 -24.69 -4.23
C PRO A 158 -4.83 -24.34 -3.69
N ALA A 159 -5.42 -25.24 -2.93
CA ALA A 159 -6.78 -25.11 -2.42
C ALA A 159 -7.04 -23.84 -1.60
N TRP A 160 -5.99 -23.26 -1.00
CA TRP A 160 -6.08 -22.04 -0.20
C TRP A 160 -6.08 -20.74 -1.04
N LEU A 161 -5.51 -20.74 -2.27
CA LEU A 161 -5.22 -19.50 -3.01
C LEU A 161 -6.49 -18.71 -3.35
N MET A 162 -7.44 -19.34 -4.05
CA MET A 162 -8.69 -18.66 -4.43
C MET A 162 -9.52 -18.23 -3.20
N PRO A 163 -9.77 -19.08 -2.19
CA PRO A 163 -10.53 -18.66 -1.01
C PRO A 163 -9.89 -17.48 -0.25
N THR A 164 -8.56 -17.44 -0.13
CA THR A 164 -7.86 -16.33 0.51
C THR A 164 -8.05 -15.01 -0.26
N LEU A 165 -7.86 -15.05 -1.59
CA LEU A 165 -8.06 -13.87 -2.43
C LEU A 165 -9.54 -13.43 -2.45
N MET A 166 -10.48 -14.36 -2.48
CA MET A 166 -11.91 -14.04 -2.40
C MET A 166 -12.25 -13.31 -1.11
N ALA A 167 -11.70 -13.75 0.04
CA ALA A 167 -11.90 -13.08 1.33
C ALA A 167 -11.40 -11.62 1.28
N VAL A 168 -10.24 -11.38 0.69
CA VAL A 168 -9.72 -10.01 0.49
C VAL A 168 -10.65 -9.17 -0.37
N TYR A 169 -11.13 -9.72 -1.49
CA TYR A 169 -11.97 -8.96 -2.43
C TYR A 169 -13.40 -8.71 -1.93
N MET A 170 -13.91 -9.53 -1.00
CA MET A 170 -15.22 -9.29 -0.37
C MET A 170 -15.26 -7.94 0.38
N ASP A 171 -14.12 -7.50 0.92
CA ASP A 171 -13.99 -6.22 1.61
C ASP A 171 -13.64 -5.07 0.65
N MET A 172 -13.52 -5.35 -0.66
CA MET A 172 -13.14 -4.40 -1.70
C MET A 172 -14.23 -4.25 -2.77
N PRO A 173 -15.28 -3.45 -2.55
CA PRO A 173 -16.41 -3.33 -3.49
C PRO A 173 -16.03 -2.75 -4.86
N PHE A 174 -14.84 -2.19 -4.99
CA PHE A 174 -14.27 -1.69 -6.24
C PHE A 174 -13.64 -2.80 -7.10
N VAL A 175 -13.33 -3.98 -6.54
CA VAL A 175 -12.92 -5.15 -7.32
C VAL A 175 -14.16 -5.79 -7.95
N ARG A 176 -14.22 -5.76 -9.29
CA ARG A 176 -15.40 -6.22 -10.04
C ARG A 176 -15.35 -7.68 -10.41
N ALA A 177 -14.17 -8.18 -10.72
CA ALA A 177 -13.96 -9.61 -11.00
C ALA A 177 -12.48 -9.96 -10.80
N ALA A 178 -12.19 -11.25 -10.60
CA ALA A 178 -10.82 -11.75 -10.62
C ALA A 178 -10.75 -13.11 -11.33
N TYR A 179 -9.66 -13.31 -12.05
CA TYR A 179 -9.38 -14.48 -12.90
C TYR A 179 -8.02 -15.06 -12.48
N LEU A 180 -7.91 -16.38 -12.56
CA LEU A 180 -6.67 -17.09 -12.28
C LEU A 180 -6.23 -17.90 -13.50
N LEU A 181 -4.98 -17.76 -13.84
CA LEU A 181 -4.33 -18.50 -14.93
C LEU A 181 -3.06 -19.15 -14.39
N GLU A 182 -2.71 -20.30 -14.92
CA GLU A 182 -1.41 -20.92 -14.69
C GLU A 182 -0.51 -20.60 -15.87
N LEU A 183 0.70 -20.12 -15.57
CA LEU A 183 1.72 -19.82 -16.57
C LEU A 183 2.61 -21.04 -16.69
N THR A 184 2.84 -21.55 -17.92
CA THR A 184 3.76 -22.67 -18.14
C THR A 184 5.16 -22.24 -17.73
N PRO A 185 5.78 -22.91 -16.74
CA PRO A 185 7.07 -22.48 -16.23
C PRO A 185 8.18 -22.77 -17.25
N ILE A 186 9.12 -21.84 -17.37
CA ILE A 186 10.35 -22.05 -18.16
C ILE A 186 11.35 -22.90 -17.35
N ASP A 187 11.23 -22.88 -16.02
CA ASP A 187 12.16 -23.47 -15.04
C ASP A 187 11.55 -24.59 -14.17
N GLY A 188 10.32 -24.98 -14.46
CA GLY A 188 9.61 -26.05 -13.75
C GLY A 188 8.93 -25.64 -12.42
N ALA A 189 9.00 -24.36 -12.03
CA ALA A 189 8.26 -23.87 -10.87
C ALA A 189 6.84 -23.44 -11.24
N SER A 190 5.82 -23.79 -10.44
CA SER A 190 4.45 -23.36 -10.67
C SER A 190 4.33 -21.85 -10.56
N ARG A 191 3.82 -21.20 -11.59
CA ARG A 191 3.64 -19.77 -11.67
C ARG A 191 2.21 -19.43 -12.05
N PHE A 192 1.57 -18.57 -11.29
CA PHE A 192 0.20 -18.16 -11.53
C PHE A 192 0.12 -16.67 -11.85
N LEU A 193 -0.91 -16.31 -12.61
CA LEU A 193 -1.29 -14.92 -12.86
C LEU A 193 -2.70 -14.68 -12.34
N VAL A 194 -2.85 -13.71 -11.44
CA VAL A 194 -4.17 -13.19 -11.03
C VAL A 194 -4.45 -11.91 -11.80
N ALA A 195 -5.48 -11.92 -12.63
CA ALA A 195 -5.96 -10.74 -13.34
C ALA A 195 -7.16 -10.15 -12.61
N ILE A 196 -7.05 -8.90 -12.16
CA ILE A 196 -8.01 -8.21 -11.30
C ILE A 196 -8.71 -7.11 -12.10
N ALA A 197 -10.03 -7.19 -12.24
CA ALA A 197 -10.86 -6.16 -12.85
C ALA A 197 -11.14 -5.04 -11.84
N VAL A 198 -10.46 -3.92 -11.98
CA VAL A 198 -10.50 -2.79 -11.04
C VAL A 198 -10.21 -1.49 -11.77
N GLY A 199 -10.85 -0.38 -11.33
CA GLY A 199 -10.52 0.95 -11.86
C GLY A 199 -9.07 1.37 -11.51
N PRO A 200 -8.43 2.17 -12.36
CA PRO A 200 -7.01 2.54 -12.20
C PRO A 200 -6.72 3.21 -10.84
N GLU A 201 -7.68 3.93 -10.27
CA GLU A 201 -7.56 4.61 -8.97
C GLU A 201 -7.47 3.66 -7.77
N HIS A 202 -7.81 2.39 -7.97
CA HIS A 202 -7.78 1.35 -6.93
C HIS A 202 -6.84 0.18 -7.27
N ALA A 203 -6.19 0.23 -8.43
CA ALA A 203 -5.35 -0.87 -8.94
C ALA A 203 -4.21 -1.22 -7.96
N GLU A 204 -3.47 -0.23 -7.52
CA GLU A 204 -2.36 -0.43 -6.57
C GLU A 204 -2.85 -1.03 -5.25
N ARG A 205 -3.95 -0.51 -4.70
CA ARG A 205 -4.53 -1.04 -3.45
C ARG A 205 -4.92 -2.51 -3.60
N ALA A 206 -5.58 -2.88 -4.70
CA ALA A 206 -6.00 -4.26 -4.93
C ALA A 206 -4.81 -5.22 -5.00
N VAL A 207 -3.73 -4.83 -5.70
CA VAL A 207 -2.51 -5.62 -5.78
C VAL A 207 -1.83 -5.75 -4.42
N ARG A 208 -1.61 -4.65 -3.72
CA ARG A 208 -0.92 -4.65 -2.41
C ARG A 208 -1.67 -5.44 -1.35
N ALA A 209 -2.98 -5.29 -1.27
CA ALA A 209 -3.82 -6.06 -0.34
C ALA A 209 -3.80 -7.56 -0.66
N SER A 210 -3.89 -7.93 -1.94
CA SER A 210 -3.77 -9.32 -2.37
C SER A 210 -2.40 -9.89 -1.98
N THR A 211 -1.32 -9.17 -2.28
CA THR A 211 0.04 -9.58 -1.93
C THR A 211 0.21 -9.75 -0.41
N THR A 212 -0.27 -8.79 0.38
CA THR A 212 -0.23 -8.86 1.85
C THR A 212 -0.86 -10.15 2.38
N ALA A 213 -1.98 -10.57 1.79
CA ALA A 213 -2.72 -11.74 2.25
C ALA A 213 -2.07 -13.09 1.89
N ILE A 214 -1.29 -13.14 0.79
CA ILE A 214 -0.83 -14.44 0.25
C ILE A 214 0.69 -14.61 0.22
N GLN A 215 1.50 -13.55 0.39
CA GLN A 215 2.96 -13.62 0.19
C GLN A 215 3.65 -14.68 1.05
N THR A 216 3.25 -14.83 2.32
CA THR A 216 3.80 -15.85 3.22
C THR A 216 3.40 -17.25 2.75
N LEU A 217 2.13 -17.47 2.39
CA LEU A 217 1.62 -18.75 1.92
C LEU A 217 2.26 -19.16 0.59
N CYS A 218 2.47 -18.20 -0.31
CA CYS A 218 3.18 -18.43 -1.58
C CYS A 218 4.63 -18.85 -1.34
N ALA A 219 5.33 -18.15 -0.43
CA ALA A 219 6.72 -18.47 -0.09
C ALA A 219 6.85 -19.88 0.53
N GLU A 220 5.97 -20.24 1.47
CA GLU A 220 5.93 -21.56 2.10
C GLU A 220 5.62 -22.68 1.09
N ALA A 221 4.76 -22.41 0.10
CA ALA A 221 4.39 -23.36 -0.94
C ALA A 221 5.37 -23.41 -2.13
N GLY A 222 6.35 -22.53 -2.20
CA GLY A 222 7.29 -22.43 -3.33
C GLY A 222 6.60 -21.99 -4.64
N ILE A 223 5.59 -21.12 -4.56
CA ILE A 223 4.77 -20.67 -5.69
C ILE A 223 5.12 -19.23 -6.02
N TYR A 224 5.23 -18.96 -7.33
CA TYR A 224 5.33 -17.60 -7.85
C TYR A 224 3.96 -17.13 -8.32
N LEU A 225 3.59 -15.91 -7.94
CA LEU A 225 2.32 -15.32 -8.32
C LEU A 225 2.52 -13.91 -8.83
N ASP A 226 2.16 -13.73 -10.11
CA ASP A 226 2.09 -12.42 -10.75
C ASP A 226 0.69 -11.86 -10.61
N MET A 227 0.57 -10.53 -10.57
CA MET A 227 -0.71 -9.84 -10.57
C MET A 227 -0.77 -8.83 -11.70
N ALA A 228 -1.89 -8.82 -12.42
CA ALA A 228 -2.21 -7.81 -13.41
C ALA A 228 -3.55 -7.17 -13.07
N THR A 229 -3.69 -5.89 -13.33
CA THR A 229 -4.96 -5.18 -13.21
C THR A 229 -5.44 -4.72 -14.58
N PHE A 230 -6.74 -4.65 -14.77
CA PHE A 230 -7.32 -4.07 -15.96
C PHE A 230 -8.60 -3.29 -15.62
N ASN A 231 -8.86 -2.23 -16.40
CA ASN A 231 -10.05 -1.41 -16.24
C ASN A 231 -11.26 -2.15 -16.84
N PRO A 232 -12.25 -2.54 -16.04
CA PRO A 232 -13.43 -3.25 -16.53
C PRO A 232 -14.28 -2.42 -17.52
N GLN A 233 -14.14 -1.09 -17.55
CA GLN A 233 -14.80 -0.21 -18.51
C GLN A 233 -14.22 -0.30 -19.92
N GLU A 234 -12.96 -0.73 -20.04
CA GLU A 234 -12.26 -0.94 -21.31
C GLU A 234 -12.48 -2.36 -21.87
N GLY A 235 -13.17 -3.21 -21.12
CA GLY A 235 -13.41 -4.59 -21.47
C GLY A 235 -12.38 -5.55 -20.89
N ARG A 236 -12.59 -6.84 -21.16
CA ARG A 236 -11.64 -7.88 -20.75
C ARG A 236 -10.44 -7.94 -21.70
N PRO A 237 -9.22 -8.09 -21.17
CA PRO A 237 -8.03 -8.31 -22.01
C PRO A 237 -8.16 -9.54 -22.93
N ASP A 238 -7.55 -9.46 -24.10
CA ASP A 238 -7.61 -10.50 -25.12
C ASP A 238 -7.17 -11.88 -24.62
N TYR A 239 -6.16 -11.94 -23.76
CA TYR A 239 -5.67 -13.20 -23.20
C TYR A 239 -6.70 -13.89 -22.28
N LEU A 240 -7.66 -13.17 -21.69
CA LEU A 240 -8.79 -13.75 -20.94
C LEU A 240 -9.91 -14.18 -21.87
N LEU A 241 -10.18 -13.40 -22.94
CA LEU A 241 -11.27 -13.66 -23.89
C LEU A 241 -10.97 -14.88 -24.77
N GLN A 242 -9.77 -14.96 -25.35
CA GLN A 242 -9.37 -16.00 -26.29
C GLN A 242 -9.36 -17.40 -25.66
N ARG A 243 -9.23 -17.49 -24.35
CA ARG A 243 -9.10 -18.76 -23.63
C ARG A 243 -10.35 -19.14 -22.84
N GLY A 244 -11.38 -18.30 -22.84
CA GLY A 244 -12.61 -18.58 -22.11
C GLY A 244 -12.41 -18.72 -20.60
N VAL A 245 -11.39 -18.02 -20.03
CA VAL A 245 -11.06 -18.14 -18.59
C VAL A 245 -12.25 -17.72 -17.76
N GLU A 246 -12.73 -18.62 -16.91
CA GLU A 246 -13.78 -18.31 -15.95
C GLU A 246 -13.20 -17.52 -14.78
N ARG A 247 -14.01 -16.58 -14.28
CA ARG A 247 -13.65 -15.84 -13.07
C ARG A 247 -13.84 -16.71 -11.84
N PHE A 248 -13.00 -16.55 -10.84
CA PHE A 248 -13.20 -17.13 -9.52
C PHE A 248 -13.89 -16.16 -8.54
N TYR A 249 -13.96 -14.85 -8.88
CA TYR A 249 -14.58 -13.83 -8.04
C TYR A 249 -15.39 -12.81 -8.88
N GLY A 250 -16.48 -12.30 -8.31
CA GLY A 250 -17.30 -11.21 -8.83
C GLY A 250 -18.56 -11.61 -9.58
N PRO A 251 -19.50 -10.65 -9.81
CA PRO A 251 -20.73 -10.89 -10.57
C PRO A 251 -20.41 -11.09 -12.05
N GLN A 252 -21.38 -11.68 -12.80
CA GLN A 252 -21.22 -11.79 -14.27
C GLN A 252 -21.13 -10.40 -14.88
N LEU A 253 -19.98 -10.06 -15.45
CA LEU A 253 -19.84 -8.91 -16.29
C LEU A 253 -20.53 -9.27 -17.62
N THR A 254 -21.70 -8.67 -17.85
CA THR A 254 -22.45 -8.77 -19.11
C THR A 254 -21.81 -7.94 -20.17
#